data_4dab41a61a1fc96188f19a7188447807
#
_entry.id   4dab41a61a1fc96188f19a7188447807
#
_cell.length_a   1.000
_cell.length_b   1.000
_cell.length_c   1.000
_cell.angle_alpha   90.00
_cell.angle_beta   90.00
_cell.angle_gamma   90.00
#
_symmetry.space_group_name_H-M   'P 1'
#
loop_
_entity.id
_entity.type
_entity.pdbx_description
1 polymer ?
#
loop_
_entity_poly.entity_id
_entity_poly.type
_entity_poly.pdbx_seq_one_letter_code
_entity_poly.pdbx_strand_id
1 'polypeptide(L)'
;AGLTGIGLARHLQRECPQDSFALLESRSAIGGTWDLFRYPGIRSDSDMYTFSYGSRPWLDPNSLGDGPQIRSYISEEAAEAGVDKHIRFQHKVVSASWSSDDACWTVTALRTDTNESVYFVCNFLMMCCGYYDYENGYTPDFPGCDSFTGQVIHAQHWPEDLDYAGKRVVVIGSGATAITLVPELAKQTKHTVMLQRSPSYIHSIPNEDPWAVTLRKLLPNTWAFRITRWKQMAAQMFGYQLARKRPKFVRKVLLQAAHDALGAEYDIEKHFTPRYNPWDQRICAVPENDLFNAIRAQRAEVVTDQIASYTETGIQLESGDALEADIIVLATGLNMKYLGGASVTVDGRDIDLSSHFVYRGVMLSDLPNLGQVFGYVNSSWTLKADLISKYVCRLRNHMHRSGKRIATPRADENGMQASP
;
A
#
# COMPACT_ATOMS: atom_id res chain seq x y z
N ALA A 1 3.11 -7.84 -11.48
CA ALA A 1 2.74 -6.76 -12.44
C ALA A 1 1.96 -5.63 -11.76
N GLY A 2 2.36 -5.29 -10.53
CA GLY A 2 1.87 -4.11 -9.83
C GLY A 2 2.63 -2.84 -10.23
N LEU A 3 2.26 -1.73 -9.58
CA LEU A 3 2.81 -0.39 -9.82
C LEU A 3 4.35 -0.39 -9.91
N THR A 4 5.01 -1.13 -9.04
CA THR A 4 6.48 -1.16 -8.94
C THR A 4 7.13 -1.94 -10.08
N GLY A 5 6.61 -3.13 -10.39
CA GLY A 5 7.16 -3.99 -11.46
C GLY A 5 7.02 -3.33 -12.83
N ILE A 6 5.87 -2.72 -13.11
CA ILE A 6 5.65 -1.97 -14.36
C ILE A 6 6.59 -0.75 -14.44
N GLY A 7 6.73 0.01 -13.35
CA GLY A 7 7.65 1.16 -13.31
C GLY A 7 9.11 0.77 -13.54
N LEU A 8 9.58 -0.30 -12.90
CA LEU A 8 10.94 -0.81 -13.10
C LEU A 8 11.16 -1.31 -14.55
N ALA A 9 10.21 -2.06 -15.09
CA ALA A 9 10.30 -2.57 -16.46
C ALA A 9 10.43 -1.43 -17.48
N ARG A 10 9.65 -0.35 -17.29
CA ARG A 10 9.78 0.83 -18.14
C ARG A 10 11.15 1.50 -18.03
N HIS A 11 11.72 1.59 -16.82
CA HIS A 11 13.08 2.10 -16.64
C HIS A 11 14.10 1.20 -17.35
N LEU A 12 13.98 -0.12 -17.25
CA LEU A 12 14.87 -1.07 -17.93
C LEU A 12 14.81 -0.90 -19.45
N GLN A 13 13.63 -0.86 -20.04
CA GLN A 13 13.48 -0.65 -21.50
C GLN A 13 14.17 0.62 -21.98
N ARG A 14 14.06 1.71 -21.22
CA ARG A 14 14.59 3.01 -21.60
C ARG A 14 16.09 3.16 -21.35
N GLU A 15 16.55 2.65 -20.20
CA GLU A 15 17.89 2.91 -19.68
C GLU A 15 18.84 1.73 -19.85
N CYS A 16 18.31 0.51 -20.08
CA CYS A 16 19.08 -0.73 -20.28
C CYS A 16 18.53 -1.53 -21.48
N PRO A 17 18.48 -0.94 -22.70
CA PRO A 17 17.87 -1.60 -23.88
C PRO A 17 18.55 -2.90 -24.30
N GLN A 18 19.77 -3.17 -23.81
CA GLN A 18 20.50 -4.41 -24.03
C GLN A 18 20.04 -5.56 -23.11
N ASP A 19 19.29 -5.26 -22.05
CA ASP A 19 18.80 -6.29 -21.13
C ASP A 19 17.43 -6.81 -21.59
N SER A 20 17.28 -8.13 -21.62
CA SER A 20 15.96 -8.77 -21.72
C SER A 20 15.39 -8.97 -20.34
N PHE A 21 14.05 -8.89 -20.21
CA PHE A 21 13.38 -9.11 -18.93
C PHE A 21 12.03 -9.79 -19.12
N ALA A 22 11.54 -10.43 -18.06
CA ALA A 22 10.16 -10.88 -17.91
C ALA A 22 9.63 -10.45 -16.53
N LEU A 23 8.33 -10.19 -16.45
CA LEU A 23 7.63 -9.96 -15.18
C LEU A 23 6.79 -11.19 -14.88
N LEU A 24 7.02 -11.82 -13.73
CA LEU A 24 6.20 -12.92 -13.24
C LEU A 24 5.13 -12.33 -12.31
N GLU A 25 3.88 -12.63 -12.60
CA GLU A 25 2.72 -12.17 -11.84
C GLU A 25 1.88 -13.39 -11.42
N SER A 26 1.63 -13.51 -10.11
CA SER A 26 0.85 -14.64 -9.57
C SER A 26 -0.64 -14.57 -9.92
N ARG A 27 -1.16 -13.39 -10.17
CA ARG A 27 -2.57 -13.14 -10.51
C ARG A 27 -2.77 -13.14 -12.03
N SER A 28 -4.04 -13.05 -12.44
CA SER A 28 -4.43 -12.99 -13.85
C SER A 28 -4.49 -11.58 -14.45
N ALA A 29 -4.19 -10.54 -13.64
CA ALA A 29 -4.36 -9.15 -14.05
C ALA A 29 -3.20 -8.25 -13.59
N ILE A 30 -3.05 -7.11 -14.28
CA ILE A 30 -2.19 -6.00 -13.88
C ILE A 30 -2.84 -5.22 -12.75
N GLY A 31 -2.03 -4.69 -11.82
CA GLY A 31 -2.48 -3.77 -10.78
C GLY A 31 -1.93 -4.09 -9.38
N GLY A 32 -1.56 -5.35 -9.10
CA GLY A 32 -1.09 -5.77 -7.78
C GLY A 32 -2.12 -5.46 -6.71
N THR A 33 -1.77 -4.68 -5.68
CA THR A 33 -2.65 -4.25 -4.60
C THR A 33 -3.93 -3.57 -5.12
N TRP A 34 -3.86 -2.78 -6.20
CA TRP A 34 -4.99 -2.07 -6.79
C TRP A 34 -5.92 -2.96 -7.62
N ASP A 35 -5.49 -4.16 -7.95
CA ASP A 35 -6.33 -5.21 -8.50
C ASP A 35 -6.87 -6.14 -7.42
N LEU A 36 -6.13 -6.33 -6.30
CA LEU A 36 -6.56 -7.19 -5.20
C LEU A 36 -7.71 -6.58 -4.42
N PHE A 37 -7.59 -5.32 -4.00
CA PHE A 37 -8.59 -4.68 -3.15
C PHE A 37 -9.77 -4.18 -3.96
N ARG A 38 -10.98 -4.63 -3.58
CA ARG A 38 -12.24 -4.36 -4.27
C ARG A 38 -13.29 -3.72 -3.37
N TYR A 39 -12.95 -3.43 -2.12
CA TYR A 39 -13.91 -2.86 -1.18
C TYR A 39 -14.39 -1.46 -1.63
N PRO A 40 -15.64 -1.09 -1.32
CA PRO A 40 -16.21 0.20 -1.70
C PRO A 40 -15.36 1.39 -1.25
N GLY A 41 -15.18 2.35 -2.12
CA GLY A 41 -14.42 3.57 -1.85
C GLY A 41 -12.91 3.39 -1.83
N ILE A 42 -12.35 2.21 -2.17
CA ILE A 42 -10.89 2.00 -2.25
C ILE A 42 -10.23 3.13 -3.02
N ARG A 43 -9.27 3.81 -2.40
CA ARG A 43 -8.54 4.95 -2.96
C ARG A 43 -7.13 5.05 -2.39
N SER A 44 -6.29 5.82 -3.06
CA SER A 44 -4.98 6.20 -2.52
C SER A 44 -5.16 7.20 -1.38
N ASP A 45 -4.38 7.07 -0.32
CA ASP A 45 -4.21 8.06 0.73
C ASP A 45 -3.00 8.98 0.48
N SER A 46 -2.34 8.81 -0.66
CA SER A 46 -1.30 9.67 -1.19
C SER A 46 -1.81 10.40 -2.41
N ASP A 47 -1.42 11.67 -2.57
CA ASP A 47 -1.77 12.42 -3.77
C ASP A 47 -1.18 11.79 -5.03
N MET A 48 -1.94 11.81 -6.11
CA MET A 48 -1.56 11.19 -7.37
C MET A 48 -0.43 11.91 -8.10
N TYR A 49 -0.10 13.16 -7.77
CA TYR A 49 1.05 13.84 -8.36
C TYR A 49 2.36 13.23 -7.87
N THR A 50 2.41 12.77 -6.61
CA THR A 50 3.57 12.06 -6.06
C THR A 50 3.47 10.55 -6.22
N PHE A 51 2.25 10.00 -6.27
CA PHE A 51 2.02 8.56 -6.41
C PHE A 51 2.13 8.04 -7.84
N SER A 52 1.89 8.86 -8.85
CA SER A 52 2.07 8.47 -10.26
C SER A 52 3.54 8.34 -10.65
N TYR A 53 3.81 7.73 -11.79
CA TYR A 53 5.15 7.65 -12.35
C TYR A 53 5.68 9.03 -12.72
N GLY A 54 6.96 9.28 -12.49
CA GLY A 54 7.58 10.54 -12.88
C GLY A 54 7.59 10.79 -14.40
N SER A 55 7.43 9.74 -15.19
CA SER A 55 7.39 9.74 -16.65
C SER A 55 5.99 9.93 -17.24
N ARG A 56 4.93 9.61 -16.48
CA ARG A 56 3.54 9.70 -16.92
C ARG A 56 2.74 10.64 -16.02
N PRO A 57 2.37 11.85 -16.48
CA PRO A 57 1.57 12.80 -15.71
C PRO A 57 0.21 12.21 -15.33
N TRP A 58 -0.21 12.45 -14.08
CA TRP A 58 -1.59 12.27 -13.67
C TRP A 58 -2.43 13.45 -14.19
N LEU A 59 -3.44 13.17 -14.99
CA LEU A 59 -4.23 14.20 -15.67
C LEU A 59 -5.65 14.37 -15.11
N ASP A 60 -6.09 13.45 -14.25
CA ASP A 60 -7.36 13.59 -13.56
C ASP A 60 -7.34 14.82 -12.63
N PRO A 61 -8.43 15.57 -12.49
CA PRO A 61 -8.49 16.70 -11.58
C PRO A 61 -8.36 16.29 -10.11
N ASN A 62 -8.85 15.10 -9.75
CA ASN A 62 -8.79 14.61 -8.39
C ASN A 62 -7.35 14.32 -7.96
N SER A 63 -6.98 14.86 -6.82
CA SER A 63 -5.66 14.64 -6.23
C SER A 63 -5.51 13.26 -5.61
N LEU A 64 -6.60 12.62 -5.19
CA LEU A 64 -6.66 11.23 -4.75
C LEU A 64 -7.30 10.38 -5.84
N GLY A 65 -6.57 9.37 -6.32
CA GLY A 65 -7.10 8.40 -7.27
C GLY A 65 -7.87 7.29 -6.55
N ASP A 66 -9.00 6.88 -7.10
CA ASP A 66 -9.67 5.65 -6.67
C ASP A 66 -8.97 4.39 -7.22
N GLY A 67 -9.33 3.23 -6.66
CA GLY A 67 -8.72 1.95 -7.04
C GLY A 67 -8.84 1.63 -8.53
N PRO A 68 -10.03 1.70 -9.14
CA PRO A 68 -10.22 1.54 -10.58
C PRO A 68 -9.38 2.49 -11.43
N GLN A 69 -9.33 3.78 -11.09
CA GLN A 69 -8.52 4.78 -11.80
C GLN A 69 -7.02 4.44 -11.73
N ILE A 70 -6.53 4.05 -10.56
CA ILE A 70 -5.11 3.69 -10.38
C ILE A 70 -4.79 2.41 -11.16
N ARG A 71 -5.67 1.42 -11.13
CA ARG A 71 -5.50 0.19 -11.91
C ARG A 71 -5.46 0.46 -13.42
N SER A 72 -6.38 1.30 -13.92
CA SER A 72 -6.39 1.73 -15.32
C SER A 72 -5.09 2.45 -15.69
N TYR A 73 -4.66 3.40 -14.84
CA TYR A 73 -3.41 4.13 -15.00
C TYR A 73 -2.19 3.21 -15.12
N ILE A 74 -2.09 2.17 -14.28
CA ILE A 74 -0.99 1.20 -14.33
C ILE A 74 -1.07 0.35 -15.60
N SER A 75 -2.28 -0.07 -15.99
CA SER A 75 -2.50 -0.91 -17.18
C SER A 75 -2.21 -0.16 -18.47
N GLU A 76 -2.63 1.10 -18.56
CA GLU A 76 -2.34 1.99 -19.68
C GLU A 76 -0.83 2.26 -19.81
N GLU A 77 -0.15 2.49 -18.68
CA GLU A 77 1.31 2.65 -18.67
C GLU A 77 2.01 1.40 -19.19
N ALA A 78 1.56 0.21 -18.78
CA ALA A 78 2.13 -1.05 -19.25
C ALA A 78 1.93 -1.24 -20.77
N ALA A 79 0.73 -0.94 -21.27
CA ALA A 79 0.39 -1.07 -22.68
C ALA A 79 1.14 -0.06 -23.55
N GLU A 80 1.15 1.23 -23.17
CA GLU A 80 1.85 2.29 -23.91
C GLU A 80 3.36 2.06 -23.99
N ALA A 81 3.95 1.52 -22.92
CA ALA A 81 5.36 1.16 -22.90
C ALA A 81 5.64 -0.22 -23.54
N GLY A 82 4.62 -1.01 -23.89
CA GLY A 82 4.77 -2.39 -24.39
C GLY A 82 5.30 -3.37 -23.35
N VAL A 83 5.24 -3.01 -22.05
CA VAL A 83 5.66 -3.88 -20.92
C VAL A 83 4.70 -5.05 -20.75
N ASP A 84 3.44 -4.88 -21.08
CA ASP A 84 2.39 -5.90 -21.04
C ASP A 84 2.78 -7.20 -21.75
N LYS A 85 3.51 -7.11 -22.86
CA LYS A 85 4.01 -8.25 -23.64
C LYS A 85 5.03 -9.12 -22.91
N HIS A 86 5.68 -8.55 -21.90
CA HIS A 86 6.70 -9.23 -21.09
C HIS A 86 6.13 -9.81 -19.79
N ILE A 87 4.84 -9.66 -19.52
CA ILE A 87 4.19 -10.20 -18.32
C ILE A 87 3.85 -11.67 -18.55
N ARG A 88 4.16 -12.49 -17.55
CA ARG A 88 3.75 -13.89 -17.44
C ARG A 88 2.79 -13.98 -16.26
N PHE A 89 1.49 -13.94 -16.57
CA PHE A 89 0.43 -14.06 -15.56
C PHE A 89 0.34 -15.49 -15.02
N GLN A 90 -0.26 -15.63 -13.84
CA GLN A 90 -0.48 -16.92 -13.18
C GLN A 90 0.82 -17.66 -12.85
N HIS A 91 1.91 -16.93 -12.63
CA HIS A 91 3.21 -17.47 -12.26
C HIS A 91 3.61 -16.97 -10.86
N LYS A 92 3.27 -17.74 -9.82
CA LYS A 92 3.62 -17.46 -8.42
C LYS A 92 5.05 -17.92 -8.17
N VAL A 93 5.97 -16.99 -7.95
CA VAL A 93 7.36 -17.35 -7.57
C VAL A 93 7.34 -17.98 -6.19
N VAL A 94 7.87 -19.19 -6.08
CA VAL A 94 7.93 -19.97 -4.83
C VAL A 94 9.36 -20.15 -4.30
N SER A 95 10.36 -20.13 -5.18
CA SER A 95 11.76 -20.18 -4.77
C SER A 95 12.70 -19.52 -5.79
N ALA A 96 13.87 -19.10 -5.32
CA ALA A 96 14.95 -18.59 -6.15
C ALA A 96 16.28 -19.17 -5.64
N SER A 97 17.05 -19.81 -6.53
CA SER A 97 18.34 -20.44 -6.22
C SER A 97 19.46 -19.79 -7.04
N TRP A 98 20.49 -19.29 -6.38
CA TRP A 98 21.68 -18.73 -7.00
C TRP A 98 22.78 -19.77 -7.16
N SER A 99 23.40 -19.81 -8.35
CA SER A 99 24.65 -20.52 -8.62
C SER A 99 25.78 -19.50 -8.82
N SER A 100 26.80 -19.54 -7.99
CA SER A 100 27.97 -18.66 -8.12
C SER A 100 28.84 -19.06 -9.33
N ASP A 101 28.89 -20.33 -9.67
CA ASP A 101 29.64 -20.85 -10.83
C ASP A 101 29.03 -20.34 -12.14
N ASP A 102 27.70 -20.39 -12.27
CA ASP A 102 26.99 -19.96 -13.48
C ASP A 102 26.73 -18.43 -13.45
N ALA A 103 26.81 -17.79 -12.28
CA ALA A 103 26.43 -16.41 -12.01
C ALA A 103 24.99 -16.10 -12.46
N CYS A 104 24.05 -16.95 -12.06
CA CYS A 104 22.63 -16.81 -12.39
C CYS A 104 21.71 -17.31 -11.28
N TRP A 105 20.48 -16.82 -11.31
CA TRP A 105 19.35 -17.28 -10.51
C TRP A 105 18.54 -18.28 -11.32
N THR A 106 18.18 -19.38 -10.72
CA THR A 106 17.07 -20.25 -11.18
C THR A 106 15.87 -19.94 -10.32
N VAL A 107 14.83 -19.37 -10.93
CA VAL A 107 13.58 -18.99 -10.28
C VAL A 107 12.53 -20.05 -10.57
N THR A 108 11.96 -20.66 -9.54
CA THR A 108 10.84 -21.59 -9.67
C THR A 108 9.54 -20.82 -9.46
N ALA A 109 8.66 -20.90 -10.46
CA ALA A 109 7.32 -20.37 -10.37
C ALA A 109 6.29 -21.50 -10.49
N LEU A 110 5.29 -21.47 -9.61
CA LEU A 110 4.13 -22.34 -9.69
C LEU A 110 3.06 -21.66 -10.54
N ARG A 111 2.60 -22.31 -11.56
CA ARG A 111 1.43 -21.86 -12.32
C ARG A 111 0.18 -22.01 -11.46
N THR A 112 -0.54 -20.91 -11.22
CA THR A 112 -1.72 -20.91 -10.36
C THR A 112 -2.98 -21.48 -11.03
N ASP A 113 -2.95 -21.63 -12.37
CA ASP A 113 -4.03 -22.21 -13.17
C ASP A 113 -3.87 -23.72 -13.40
N THR A 114 -2.63 -24.22 -13.55
CA THR A 114 -2.36 -25.64 -13.85
C THR A 114 -1.69 -26.39 -12.71
N ASN A 115 -1.21 -25.66 -11.71
CA ASN A 115 -0.40 -26.19 -10.60
C ASN A 115 0.93 -26.84 -11.03
N GLU A 116 1.45 -26.45 -12.19
CA GLU A 116 2.71 -26.92 -12.73
C GLU A 116 3.87 -26.00 -12.33
N SER A 117 5.04 -26.58 -12.07
CA SER A 117 6.26 -25.81 -11.82
C SER A 117 6.94 -25.42 -13.14
N VAL A 118 7.27 -24.15 -13.28
CA VAL A 118 8.00 -23.57 -14.41
C VAL A 118 9.27 -22.92 -13.91
N TYR A 119 10.37 -23.06 -14.66
CA TYR A 119 11.68 -22.56 -14.28
C TYR A 119 12.11 -21.42 -15.20
N PHE A 120 12.64 -20.36 -14.59
CA PHE A 120 13.22 -19.22 -15.29
C PHE A 120 14.66 -19.02 -14.84
N VAL A 121 15.56 -18.76 -15.79
CA VAL A 121 16.95 -18.44 -15.48
C VAL A 121 17.21 -16.96 -15.77
N CYS A 122 17.81 -16.26 -14.84
CA CYS A 122 18.14 -14.84 -15.01
C CYS A 122 19.46 -14.47 -14.32
N ASN A 123 20.14 -13.46 -14.86
CA ASN A 123 21.40 -12.96 -14.29
C ASN A 123 21.18 -11.94 -13.16
N PHE A 124 19.99 -11.34 -13.07
CA PHE A 124 19.63 -10.38 -12.03
C PHE A 124 18.16 -10.56 -11.69
N LEU A 125 17.85 -10.73 -10.40
CA LEU A 125 16.49 -10.92 -9.93
C LEU A 125 16.02 -9.68 -9.17
N MET A 126 14.84 -9.16 -9.54
CA MET A 126 14.20 -8.02 -8.87
C MET A 126 12.85 -8.42 -8.27
N MET A 127 12.76 -8.35 -6.96
CA MET A 127 11.52 -8.64 -6.24
C MET A 127 10.67 -7.38 -6.12
N CYS A 128 9.58 -7.35 -6.90
CA CYS A 128 8.61 -6.24 -6.95
C CYS A 128 7.24 -6.64 -6.38
N CYS A 129 7.19 -7.63 -5.51
CA CYS A 129 5.98 -8.26 -4.99
C CYS A 129 5.26 -7.46 -3.89
N GLY A 130 5.78 -6.28 -3.50
CA GLY A 130 5.27 -5.56 -2.33
C GLY A 130 5.63 -6.28 -1.03
N TYR A 131 4.80 -6.11 0.00
CA TYR A 131 5.05 -6.70 1.32
C TYR A 131 3.78 -7.23 2.00
N TYR A 132 2.65 -7.21 1.33
CA TYR A 132 1.41 -7.78 1.87
C TYR A 132 1.24 -9.25 1.49
N ASP A 133 0.70 -10.02 2.42
CA ASP A 133 0.16 -11.33 2.10
C ASP A 133 -1.18 -11.15 1.35
N TYR A 134 -1.22 -11.57 0.10
CA TYR A 134 -2.43 -11.47 -0.73
C TYR A 134 -3.45 -12.59 -0.43
N GLU A 135 -3.02 -13.62 0.27
CA GLU A 135 -3.86 -14.77 0.59
C GLU A 135 -4.64 -14.54 1.88
N ASN A 136 -4.01 -13.90 2.88
CA ASN A 136 -4.60 -13.76 4.20
C ASN A 136 -4.43 -12.35 4.75
N GLY A 137 -5.55 -11.70 5.08
CA GLY A 137 -5.57 -10.49 5.89
C GLY A 137 -5.36 -10.80 7.37
N TYR A 138 -5.01 -9.80 8.16
CA TYR A 138 -4.88 -9.98 9.60
C TYR A 138 -6.27 -10.11 10.24
N THR A 139 -6.58 -11.29 10.70
CA THR A 139 -7.86 -11.62 11.37
C THR A 139 -7.57 -11.96 12.82
N PRO A 140 -7.87 -11.05 13.78
CA PRO A 140 -7.78 -11.37 15.19
C PRO A 140 -8.77 -12.47 15.58
N ASP A 141 -8.38 -13.29 16.54
CA ASP A 141 -9.27 -14.26 17.15
C ASP A 141 -10.13 -13.55 18.21
N PHE A 142 -11.41 -13.33 17.88
CA PHE A 142 -12.37 -12.74 18.80
C PHE A 142 -13.24 -13.83 19.44
N PRO A 143 -13.46 -13.76 20.79
CA PRO A 143 -14.33 -14.72 21.46
C PRO A 143 -15.73 -14.75 20.84
N GLY A 144 -16.28 -15.92 20.64
CA GLY A 144 -17.65 -16.10 20.18
C GLY A 144 -17.88 -15.82 18.67
N CYS A 145 -16.84 -15.71 17.85
CA CYS A 145 -17.00 -15.42 16.42
C CYS A 145 -17.92 -16.42 15.69
N ASP A 146 -17.94 -17.69 16.11
CA ASP A 146 -18.79 -18.73 15.54
C ASP A 146 -20.28 -18.60 15.92
N SER A 147 -20.61 -17.79 16.92
CA SER A 147 -22.00 -17.57 17.35
C SER A 147 -22.72 -16.51 16.51
N PHE A 148 -21.99 -15.66 15.79
CA PHE A 148 -22.61 -14.62 14.99
C PHE A 148 -23.29 -15.20 13.76
N THR A 149 -24.59 -14.91 13.60
CA THR A 149 -25.41 -15.46 12.50
C THR A 149 -25.37 -14.63 11.21
N GLY A 150 -24.83 -13.40 11.29
CA GLY A 150 -24.65 -12.54 10.13
C GLY A 150 -23.39 -12.89 9.32
N GLN A 151 -23.01 -11.99 8.43
CA GLN A 151 -21.82 -12.18 7.59
C GLN A 151 -20.59 -11.52 8.21
N VAL A 152 -19.48 -12.26 8.32
CA VAL A 152 -18.16 -11.69 8.67
C VAL A 152 -17.28 -11.71 7.43
N ILE A 153 -16.77 -10.57 7.01
CA ILE A 153 -15.92 -10.45 5.83
C ILE A 153 -14.65 -9.67 6.16
N HIS A 154 -13.55 -10.06 5.54
CA HIS A 154 -12.31 -9.28 5.60
C HIS A 154 -12.25 -8.33 4.40
N ALA A 155 -11.97 -7.04 4.63
CA ALA A 155 -11.95 -6.02 3.57
C ALA A 155 -10.98 -6.33 2.42
N GLN A 156 -9.91 -7.10 2.67
CA GLN A 156 -8.97 -7.54 1.63
C GLN A 156 -9.63 -8.42 0.57
N HIS A 157 -10.63 -9.21 0.97
CA HIS A 157 -11.34 -10.17 0.12
C HIS A 157 -12.82 -9.80 0.04
N TRP A 158 -13.09 -8.59 -0.39
CA TRP A 158 -14.45 -8.07 -0.51
C TRP A 158 -15.24 -8.85 -1.57
N PRO A 159 -16.40 -9.46 -1.22
CA PRO A 159 -17.25 -10.11 -2.19
C PRO A 159 -17.89 -9.07 -3.13
N GLU A 160 -17.76 -9.26 -4.43
CA GLU A 160 -18.27 -8.28 -5.42
C GLU A 160 -19.80 -8.17 -5.42
N ASP A 161 -20.50 -9.24 -5.02
CA ASP A 161 -21.95 -9.37 -4.95
C ASP A 161 -22.54 -9.12 -3.56
N LEU A 162 -21.75 -8.61 -2.61
CA LEU A 162 -22.21 -8.36 -1.25
C LEU A 162 -23.31 -7.30 -1.23
N ASP A 163 -24.53 -7.70 -0.84
CA ASP A 163 -25.65 -6.79 -0.59
C ASP A 163 -25.58 -6.27 0.86
N TYR A 164 -25.23 -5.01 1.00
CA TYR A 164 -25.21 -4.27 2.27
C TYR A 164 -26.26 -3.14 2.34
N ALA A 165 -27.10 -2.99 1.30
CA ALA A 165 -28.13 -1.95 1.27
C ALA A 165 -29.16 -2.14 2.38
N GLY A 166 -29.43 -1.07 3.14
CA GLY A 166 -30.36 -1.09 4.25
C GLY A 166 -29.97 -1.93 5.47
N LYS A 167 -28.75 -2.49 5.52
CA LYS A 167 -28.24 -3.32 6.62
C LYS A 167 -27.47 -2.50 7.65
N ARG A 168 -27.35 -3.03 8.88
CA ARG A 168 -26.47 -2.52 9.91
C ARG A 168 -25.08 -3.12 9.71
N VAL A 169 -24.08 -2.29 9.52
CA VAL A 169 -22.71 -2.72 9.26
C VAL A 169 -21.77 -2.21 10.33
N VAL A 170 -21.01 -3.11 10.95
CA VAL A 170 -19.94 -2.76 11.88
C VAL A 170 -18.59 -2.99 11.18
N VAL A 171 -17.79 -1.93 11.04
CA VAL A 171 -16.43 -1.97 10.48
C VAL A 171 -15.43 -1.92 11.63
N ILE A 172 -14.69 -3.00 11.84
CA ILE A 172 -13.70 -3.12 12.92
C ILE A 172 -12.34 -2.61 12.43
N GLY A 173 -11.91 -1.49 12.96
CA GLY A 173 -10.63 -0.84 12.66
C GLY A 173 -10.70 0.67 12.62
N SER A 174 -9.54 1.34 12.61
CA SER A 174 -9.39 2.80 12.52
C SER A 174 -8.32 3.23 11.51
N GLY A 175 -7.82 2.30 10.71
CA GLY A 175 -6.81 2.54 9.68
C GLY A 175 -7.39 3.03 8.35
N ALA A 176 -6.54 3.19 7.34
CA ALA A 176 -6.91 3.68 6.01
C ALA A 176 -8.11 2.95 5.40
N THR A 177 -8.20 1.63 5.58
CA THR A 177 -9.32 0.82 5.08
C THR A 177 -10.64 1.20 5.75
N ALA A 178 -10.67 1.27 7.09
CA ALA A 178 -11.89 1.60 7.83
C ALA A 178 -12.40 3.02 7.51
N ILE A 179 -11.52 4.02 7.54
CA ILE A 179 -11.91 5.41 7.26
C ILE A 179 -12.33 5.65 5.80
N THR A 180 -11.96 4.74 4.90
CA THR A 180 -12.40 4.75 3.49
C THR A 180 -13.74 4.04 3.33
N LEU A 181 -13.91 2.88 3.96
CA LEU A 181 -15.14 2.08 3.89
C LEU A 181 -16.33 2.77 4.53
N VAL A 182 -16.15 3.31 5.74
CA VAL A 182 -17.26 3.84 6.56
C VAL A 182 -18.07 4.91 5.83
N PRO A 183 -17.50 5.99 5.27
CA PRO A 183 -18.27 6.99 4.55
C PRO A 183 -18.94 6.44 3.28
N GLU A 184 -18.32 5.44 2.64
CA GLU A 184 -18.87 4.85 1.41
C GLU A 184 -20.06 3.93 1.72
N LEU A 185 -19.92 3.05 2.70
CA LEU A 185 -21.00 2.19 3.18
C LEU A 185 -22.19 2.99 3.71
N ALA A 186 -21.92 4.08 4.44
CA ALA A 186 -22.94 4.96 4.99
C ALA A 186 -23.88 5.62 3.94
N LYS A 187 -23.55 5.53 2.66
CA LYS A 187 -24.42 6.02 1.58
C LYS A 187 -25.62 5.11 1.34
N GLN A 188 -25.50 3.81 1.62
CA GLN A 188 -26.50 2.80 1.25
C GLN A 188 -26.96 1.94 2.43
N THR A 189 -26.18 1.80 3.50
CA THR A 189 -26.54 1.03 4.69
C THR A 189 -27.64 1.74 5.50
N LYS A 190 -28.34 0.98 6.34
CA LYS A 190 -29.24 1.54 7.34
C LYS A 190 -28.45 2.35 8.39
N HIS A 191 -27.32 1.82 8.83
CA HIS A 191 -26.42 2.44 9.76
C HIS A 191 -25.03 1.79 9.65
N THR A 192 -23.96 2.59 9.75
CA THR A 192 -22.59 2.10 9.72
C THR A 192 -21.87 2.51 11.00
N VAL A 193 -21.31 1.54 11.72
CA VAL A 193 -20.49 1.80 12.92
C VAL A 193 -19.02 1.54 12.60
N MET A 194 -18.14 2.50 12.87
CA MET A 194 -16.71 2.31 12.94
C MET A 194 -16.31 1.93 14.36
N LEU A 195 -16.05 0.66 14.62
CA LEU A 195 -15.59 0.16 15.90
C LEU A 195 -14.06 0.15 15.93
N GLN A 196 -13.49 0.92 16.86
CA GLN A 196 -12.04 1.04 17.00
C GLN A 196 -11.58 0.84 18.46
N ARG A 197 -10.48 0.11 18.64
CA ARG A 197 -9.82 -0.02 19.96
C ARG A 197 -9.08 1.27 20.37
N SER A 198 -8.55 1.98 19.39
CA SER A 198 -7.82 3.24 19.57
C SER A 198 -7.96 4.13 18.35
N PRO A 199 -8.04 5.46 18.54
CA PRO A 199 -8.15 6.41 17.45
C PRO A 199 -6.91 6.47 16.57
N SER A 200 -7.10 6.94 15.32
CA SER A 200 -6.05 7.38 14.40
C SER A 200 -6.16 8.87 14.11
N TYR A 201 -5.04 9.54 13.79
CA TYR A 201 -5.11 10.90 13.25
C TYR A 201 -5.72 10.90 11.86
N ILE A 202 -6.67 11.80 11.64
CA ILE A 202 -7.33 11.99 10.35
C ILE A 202 -7.04 13.40 9.86
N HIS A 203 -6.66 13.52 8.60
CA HIS A 203 -6.41 14.78 7.93
C HIS A 203 -7.28 14.87 6.67
N SER A 204 -8.10 15.92 6.60
CA SER A 204 -8.90 16.18 5.41
C SER A 204 -8.07 16.92 4.36
N ILE A 205 -8.21 16.49 3.12
CA ILE A 205 -7.57 17.13 1.97
C ILE A 205 -8.62 17.43 0.89
N PRO A 206 -8.45 18.52 0.13
CA PRO A 206 -9.36 18.82 -0.98
C PRO A 206 -9.23 17.79 -2.10
N ASN A 207 -10.34 17.46 -2.75
CA ASN A 207 -10.34 16.55 -3.90
C ASN A 207 -9.46 17.08 -5.03
N GLU A 208 -9.57 18.37 -5.35
CA GLU A 208 -8.76 19.01 -6.39
C GLU A 208 -7.66 19.87 -5.77
N ASP A 209 -6.47 19.83 -6.36
CA ASP A 209 -5.40 20.76 -6.00
C ASP A 209 -5.59 22.07 -6.82
N PRO A 210 -5.95 23.21 -6.18
CA PRO A 210 -6.23 24.47 -6.88
C PRO A 210 -5.03 24.97 -7.70
N TRP A 211 -3.81 24.70 -7.24
CA TRP A 211 -2.58 25.03 -7.97
C TRP A 211 -2.43 24.19 -9.23
N ALA A 212 -2.69 22.90 -9.15
CA ALA A 212 -2.65 22.02 -10.30
C ALA A 212 -3.66 22.45 -11.37
N VAL A 213 -4.90 22.75 -10.94
CA VAL A 213 -5.95 23.24 -11.84
C VAL A 213 -5.51 24.53 -12.52
N THR A 214 -4.97 25.49 -11.77
CA THR A 214 -4.50 26.78 -12.33
C THR A 214 -3.32 26.58 -13.28
N LEU A 215 -2.32 25.79 -12.88
CA LEU A 215 -1.14 25.55 -13.70
C LEU A 215 -1.47 24.86 -15.03
N ARG A 216 -2.44 23.95 -15.05
CA ARG A 216 -2.88 23.27 -16.28
C ARG A 216 -3.55 24.21 -17.27
N LYS A 217 -4.14 25.31 -16.81
CA LYS A 217 -4.69 26.35 -17.70
C LYS A 217 -3.61 27.23 -18.32
N LEU A 218 -2.45 27.34 -17.67
CA LEU A 218 -1.40 28.25 -18.05
C LEU A 218 -0.19 27.60 -18.74
N LEU A 219 0.04 26.30 -18.47
CA LEU A 219 1.23 25.56 -18.88
C LEU A 219 0.86 24.24 -19.55
N PRO A 220 1.73 23.69 -20.42
CA PRO A 220 1.59 22.32 -20.90
C PRO A 220 1.50 21.33 -19.74
N ASN A 221 0.67 20.29 -19.88
CA ASN A 221 0.37 19.31 -18.84
C ASN A 221 1.62 18.74 -18.15
N THR A 222 2.68 18.49 -18.90
CA THR A 222 3.95 17.95 -18.37
C THR A 222 4.63 18.92 -17.38
N TRP A 223 4.63 20.21 -17.68
CA TRP A 223 5.21 21.22 -16.79
C TRP A 223 4.32 21.47 -15.58
N ALA A 224 3.01 21.59 -15.79
CA ALA A 224 2.05 21.73 -14.70
C ALA A 224 2.17 20.56 -13.70
N PHE A 225 2.23 19.34 -14.23
CA PHE A 225 2.44 18.13 -13.41
C PHE A 225 3.77 18.17 -12.64
N ARG A 226 4.89 18.47 -13.30
CA ARG A 226 6.21 18.52 -12.65
C ARG A 226 6.26 19.54 -11.51
N ILE A 227 5.74 20.73 -11.73
CA ILE A 227 5.70 21.80 -10.72
C ILE A 227 4.83 21.37 -9.55
N THR A 228 3.62 20.83 -9.82
CA THR A 228 2.72 20.33 -8.78
C THR A 228 3.36 19.18 -8.00
N ARG A 229 4.00 18.22 -8.68
CA ARG A 229 4.72 17.12 -8.04
C ARG A 229 5.81 17.62 -7.08
N TRP A 230 6.64 18.58 -7.52
CA TRP A 230 7.66 19.18 -6.67
C TRP A 230 7.06 19.91 -5.47
N LYS A 231 6.00 20.67 -5.68
CA LYS A 231 5.26 21.33 -4.59
C LYS A 231 4.76 20.30 -3.56
N GLN A 232 4.14 19.21 -4.01
CA GLN A 232 3.60 18.17 -3.12
C GLN A 232 4.71 17.44 -2.37
N MET A 233 5.82 17.10 -3.03
CA MET A 233 6.99 16.52 -2.37
C MET A 233 7.55 17.43 -1.28
N ALA A 234 7.71 18.72 -1.57
CA ALA A 234 8.18 19.71 -0.61
C ALA A 234 7.21 19.88 0.57
N ALA A 235 5.91 19.92 0.30
CA ALA A 235 4.87 20.04 1.34
C ALA A 235 4.85 18.81 2.25
N GLN A 236 4.92 17.59 1.71
CA GLN A 236 4.99 16.35 2.49
C GLN A 236 6.24 16.31 3.37
N MET A 237 7.40 16.64 2.79
CA MET A 237 8.66 16.68 3.54
C MET A 237 8.63 17.73 4.65
N PHE A 238 8.13 18.93 4.38
CA PHE A 238 7.98 19.98 5.37
C PHE A 238 7.00 19.57 6.48
N GLY A 239 5.83 19.04 6.12
CA GLY A 239 4.82 18.55 7.07
C GLY A 239 5.36 17.46 7.99
N TYR A 240 6.08 16.48 7.42
CA TYR A 240 6.74 15.43 8.20
C TYR A 240 7.79 16.01 9.17
N GLN A 241 8.68 16.89 8.69
CA GLN A 241 9.70 17.52 9.54
C GLN A 241 9.10 18.38 10.65
N LEU A 242 8.01 19.10 10.33
CA LEU A 242 7.27 19.88 11.32
C LEU A 242 6.66 18.99 12.41
N ALA A 243 6.04 17.88 12.00
CA ALA A 243 5.46 16.90 12.91
C ALA A 243 6.52 16.29 13.84
N ARG A 244 7.71 15.94 13.30
CA ARG A 244 8.80 15.41 14.11
C ARG A 244 9.42 16.45 15.08
N LYS A 245 9.53 17.70 14.64
CA LYS A 245 10.15 18.78 15.45
C LYS A 245 9.16 19.45 16.42
N ARG A 246 7.89 19.52 16.06
CA ARG A 246 6.84 20.21 16.83
C ARG A 246 5.56 19.34 16.95
N PRO A 247 5.66 18.13 17.51
CA PRO A 247 4.55 17.17 17.52
C PRO A 247 3.31 17.71 18.22
N LYS A 248 3.46 18.42 19.35
CA LYS A 248 2.34 19.03 20.09
C LYS A 248 1.57 20.06 19.26
N PHE A 249 2.28 20.84 18.44
CA PHE A 249 1.65 21.84 17.56
C PHE A 249 0.85 21.13 16.45
N VAL A 250 1.45 20.15 15.75
CA VAL A 250 0.77 19.42 14.69
C VAL A 250 -0.43 18.64 15.23
N ARG A 251 -0.29 17.99 16.41
CA ARG A 251 -1.41 17.35 17.12
C ARG A 251 -2.56 18.33 17.33
N LYS A 252 -2.26 19.52 17.87
CA LYS A 252 -3.30 20.56 18.10
C LYS A 252 -4.01 20.94 16.81
N VAL A 253 -3.28 21.13 15.72
CA VAL A 253 -3.86 21.48 14.40
C VAL A 253 -4.77 20.37 13.88
N LEU A 254 -4.34 19.09 13.95
CA LEU A 254 -5.15 17.97 13.50
C LEU A 254 -6.44 17.78 14.32
N LEU A 255 -6.34 17.90 15.66
CA LEU A 255 -7.50 17.79 16.54
C LEU A 255 -8.47 18.96 16.37
N GLN A 256 -7.94 20.19 16.18
CA GLN A 256 -8.76 21.34 15.89
C GLN A 256 -9.54 21.17 14.58
N ALA A 257 -8.90 20.65 13.53
CA ALA A 257 -9.58 20.39 12.27
C ALA A 257 -10.72 19.35 12.43
N ALA A 258 -10.51 18.30 13.23
CA ALA A 258 -11.58 17.35 13.55
C ALA A 258 -12.73 17.99 14.35
N HIS A 259 -12.39 18.83 15.32
CA HIS A 259 -13.36 19.59 16.12
C HIS A 259 -14.19 20.53 15.23
N ASP A 260 -13.54 21.27 14.34
CA ASP A 260 -14.22 22.19 13.41
C ASP A 260 -15.15 21.43 12.44
N ALA A 261 -14.76 20.19 12.06
CA ALA A 261 -15.55 19.34 11.18
C ALA A 261 -16.76 18.71 11.87
N LEU A 262 -16.66 18.29 13.15
CA LEU A 262 -17.71 17.55 13.86
C LEU A 262 -18.55 18.41 14.81
N GLY A 263 -18.03 19.55 15.25
CA GLY A 263 -18.69 20.46 16.20
C GLY A 263 -18.30 20.23 17.66
N ALA A 264 -18.65 21.17 18.51
CA ALA A 264 -18.19 21.24 19.90
C ALA A 264 -18.78 20.14 20.81
N GLU A 265 -19.91 19.57 20.44
CA GLU A 265 -20.61 18.54 21.25
C GLU A 265 -20.07 17.12 21.01
N TYR A 266 -19.24 16.92 19.96
CA TYR A 266 -18.68 15.62 19.66
C TYR A 266 -17.45 15.33 20.52
N ASP A 267 -17.37 14.13 21.10
CA ASP A 267 -16.25 13.72 21.96
C ASP A 267 -14.99 13.38 21.14
N ILE A 268 -14.28 14.43 20.70
CA ILE A 268 -13.02 14.32 19.95
C ILE A 268 -11.94 13.65 20.79
N GLU A 269 -11.93 13.87 22.11
CA GLU A 269 -10.91 13.29 22.98
C GLU A 269 -11.00 11.76 22.99
N LYS A 270 -12.20 11.20 23.07
CA LYS A 270 -12.44 9.77 23.05
C LYS A 270 -12.21 9.15 21.66
N HIS A 271 -12.72 9.79 20.60
CA HIS A 271 -12.87 9.15 19.30
C HIS A 271 -11.81 9.52 18.25
N PHE A 272 -11.10 10.65 18.44
CA PHE A 272 -10.13 11.15 17.45
C PHE A 272 -8.79 11.60 18.04
N THR A 273 -8.54 11.32 19.34
CA THR A 273 -7.29 11.70 20.00
C THR A 273 -6.38 10.48 20.25
N PRO A 274 -5.45 10.19 19.32
CA PRO A 274 -4.49 9.09 19.49
C PRO A 274 -3.53 9.33 20.66
N ARG A 275 -3.04 8.23 21.25
CA ARG A 275 -2.05 8.25 22.34
C ARG A 275 -0.62 8.51 21.85
N TYR A 276 -0.36 8.41 20.55
CA TYR A 276 0.94 8.60 19.91
C TYR A 276 1.04 9.98 19.26
N ASN A 277 2.25 10.43 18.91
CA ASN A 277 2.44 11.69 18.20
C ASN A 277 2.19 11.53 16.70
N PRO A 278 1.82 12.63 15.99
CA PRO A 278 1.72 12.61 14.53
C PRO A 278 3.00 12.06 13.88
N TRP A 279 2.84 11.09 12.97
CA TRP A 279 3.91 10.35 12.29
C TRP A 279 4.77 9.40 13.16
N ASP A 280 4.43 9.14 14.41
CA ASP A 280 4.91 7.94 15.09
C ASP A 280 4.20 6.70 14.53
N GLN A 281 2.93 6.89 14.15
CA GLN A 281 2.17 6.01 13.27
C GLN A 281 1.57 6.84 12.14
N ARG A 282 0.87 6.20 11.19
CA ARG A 282 0.35 6.88 10.01
C ARG A 282 -0.74 7.89 10.37
N ILE A 283 -0.76 9.01 9.63
CA ILE A 283 -1.89 9.93 9.56
C ILE A 283 -2.74 9.53 8.36
N CYS A 284 -4.02 9.29 8.56
CA CYS A 284 -4.94 8.88 7.52
C CYS A 284 -5.53 10.09 6.79
N ALA A 285 -5.55 10.06 5.46
CA ALA A 285 -6.12 11.13 4.64
C ALA A 285 -7.56 10.80 4.21
N VAL A 286 -8.45 11.80 4.32
CA VAL A 286 -9.84 11.73 3.83
C VAL A 286 -10.12 12.88 2.87
N PRO A 287 -10.80 12.66 1.73
CA PRO A 287 -11.18 13.74 0.85
C PRO A 287 -12.39 14.50 1.39
N GLU A 288 -12.37 15.84 1.30
CA GLU A 288 -13.52 16.70 1.56
C GLU A 288 -14.28 16.40 2.87
N ASN A 289 -13.57 15.95 3.90
CA ASN A 289 -14.20 15.56 5.18
C ASN A 289 -15.24 14.42 5.07
N ASP A 290 -15.18 13.53 4.09
CA ASP A 290 -16.23 12.56 3.80
C ASP A 290 -16.65 11.73 5.02
N LEU A 291 -15.70 11.23 5.83
CA LEU A 291 -15.98 10.54 7.08
C LEU A 291 -16.71 11.43 8.09
N PHE A 292 -16.20 12.64 8.31
CA PHE A 292 -16.82 13.58 9.25
C PHE A 292 -18.22 14.00 8.79
N ASN A 293 -18.42 14.15 7.49
CA ASN A 293 -19.74 14.45 6.91
C ASN A 293 -20.73 13.30 7.11
N ALA A 294 -20.29 12.04 6.99
CA ALA A 294 -21.13 10.88 7.26
C ALA A 294 -21.55 10.81 8.73
N ILE A 295 -20.63 11.13 9.66
CA ILE A 295 -20.90 11.18 11.11
C ILE A 295 -21.88 12.31 11.44
N ARG A 296 -21.63 13.52 10.93
CA ARG A 296 -22.56 14.68 11.15
C ARG A 296 -23.97 14.42 10.61
N ALA A 297 -24.05 13.69 9.51
CA ALA A 297 -25.35 13.31 8.92
C ALA A 297 -26.01 12.13 9.66
N GLN A 298 -25.43 11.65 10.77
CA GLN A 298 -25.91 10.52 11.56
C GLN A 298 -26.10 9.22 10.75
N ARG A 299 -25.38 9.09 9.64
CA ARG A 299 -25.35 7.88 8.81
C ARG A 299 -24.23 6.93 9.22
N ALA A 300 -23.23 7.46 9.92
CA ALA A 300 -22.13 6.68 10.50
C ALA A 300 -21.91 7.13 11.94
N GLU A 301 -21.39 6.21 12.75
CA GLU A 301 -21.00 6.41 14.13
C GLU A 301 -19.60 5.86 14.38
N VAL A 302 -18.86 6.48 15.32
CA VAL A 302 -17.57 5.95 15.79
C VAL A 302 -17.72 5.50 17.23
N VAL A 303 -17.45 4.23 17.46
CA VAL A 303 -17.39 3.62 18.80
C VAL A 303 -15.94 3.29 19.12
N THR A 304 -15.45 3.81 20.25
CA THR A 304 -14.08 3.54 20.73
C THR A 304 -14.16 2.68 21.97
N ASP A 305 -13.96 1.36 21.77
CA ASP A 305 -14.04 0.37 22.83
C ASP A 305 -13.35 -0.92 22.41
N GLN A 306 -13.23 -1.88 23.32
CA GLN A 306 -12.72 -3.21 23.07
C GLN A 306 -13.87 -4.22 22.89
N ILE A 307 -13.63 -5.21 22.06
CA ILE A 307 -14.57 -6.32 21.81
C ILE A 307 -14.40 -7.33 22.93
N ALA A 308 -15.46 -7.55 23.72
CA ALA A 308 -15.52 -8.61 24.70
C ALA A 308 -15.83 -9.97 24.03
N SER A 309 -16.85 -10.02 23.18
CA SER A 309 -17.21 -11.21 22.41
C SER A 309 -18.13 -10.88 21.25
N TYR A 310 -18.21 -11.77 20.28
CA TYR A 310 -19.32 -11.76 19.33
C TYR A 310 -20.55 -12.39 19.99
N THR A 311 -21.72 -11.97 19.55
CA THR A 311 -23.02 -12.53 19.94
C THR A 311 -23.75 -13.01 18.69
N GLU A 312 -24.88 -13.67 18.86
CA GLU A 312 -25.72 -14.09 17.73
C GLU A 312 -26.13 -12.95 16.80
N THR A 313 -26.32 -11.73 17.33
CA THR A 313 -26.85 -10.58 16.58
C THR A 313 -25.87 -9.42 16.44
N GLY A 314 -24.60 -9.58 16.87
CA GLY A 314 -23.63 -8.49 16.78
C GLY A 314 -22.41 -8.63 17.67
N ILE A 315 -21.99 -7.56 18.32
CA ILE A 315 -20.76 -7.49 19.12
C ILE A 315 -21.07 -6.94 20.52
N GLN A 316 -20.66 -7.68 21.55
CA GLN A 316 -20.64 -7.22 22.94
C GLN A 316 -19.33 -6.50 23.21
N LEU A 317 -19.38 -5.30 23.78
CA LEU A 317 -18.23 -4.49 24.14
C LEU A 317 -17.83 -4.68 25.63
N GLU A 318 -16.57 -4.33 25.96
CA GLU A 318 -16.11 -4.39 27.36
C GLU A 318 -16.80 -3.37 28.25
N SER A 319 -17.28 -2.24 27.71
CA SER A 319 -18.12 -1.28 28.47
C SER A 319 -19.45 -1.84 28.96
N GLY A 320 -19.90 -2.96 28.39
CA GLY A 320 -21.23 -3.53 28.62
C GLY A 320 -22.23 -3.17 27.52
N ASP A 321 -21.89 -2.27 26.60
CA ASP A 321 -22.73 -1.92 25.46
C ASP A 321 -22.70 -3.02 24.39
N ALA A 322 -23.76 -3.14 23.60
CA ALA A 322 -23.84 -4.07 22.49
C ALA A 322 -24.08 -3.34 21.15
N LEU A 323 -23.39 -3.78 20.11
CA LEU A 323 -23.55 -3.30 18.76
C LEU A 323 -24.29 -4.34 17.92
N GLU A 324 -25.49 -4.00 17.47
CA GLU A 324 -26.22 -4.86 16.55
C GLU A 324 -25.64 -4.75 15.13
N ALA A 325 -25.45 -5.88 14.47
CA ALA A 325 -24.90 -5.95 13.12
C ALA A 325 -25.59 -7.03 12.29
N ASP A 326 -25.78 -6.76 11.01
CA ASP A 326 -26.15 -7.76 10.01
C ASP A 326 -24.88 -8.22 9.26
N ILE A 327 -23.88 -7.32 9.18
CA ILE A 327 -22.57 -7.57 8.57
C ILE A 327 -21.46 -6.99 9.47
N ILE A 328 -20.42 -7.78 9.71
CA ILE A 328 -19.19 -7.33 10.36
C ILE A 328 -18.06 -7.34 9.33
N VAL A 329 -17.39 -6.19 9.17
CA VAL A 329 -16.28 -6.02 8.23
C VAL A 329 -14.98 -5.89 9.02
N LEU A 330 -14.05 -6.81 8.79
CA LEU A 330 -12.71 -6.76 9.38
C LEU A 330 -11.81 -5.84 8.53
N ALA A 331 -11.55 -4.65 9.06
CA ALA A 331 -10.55 -3.69 8.57
C ALA A 331 -9.36 -3.64 9.54
N THR A 332 -8.99 -4.80 10.07
CA THR A 332 -8.09 -5.02 11.20
C THR A 332 -6.61 -5.02 10.82
N GLY A 333 -6.33 -4.87 9.52
CA GLY A 333 -4.98 -4.79 8.99
C GLY A 333 -4.62 -5.94 8.06
N LEU A 334 -3.36 -5.96 7.64
CA LEU A 334 -2.83 -6.88 6.65
C LEU A 334 -1.64 -7.64 7.23
N ASN A 335 -1.48 -8.88 6.82
CA ASN A 335 -0.28 -9.66 7.12
C ASN A 335 0.85 -9.25 6.19
N MET A 336 2.07 -9.31 6.72
CA MET A 336 3.27 -9.06 5.92
C MET A 336 3.84 -10.36 5.39
N LYS A 337 4.28 -10.34 4.12
CA LYS A 337 4.91 -11.48 3.45
C LYS A 337 6.12 -11.00 2.65
N TYR A 338 7.29 -11.07 3.28
CA TYR A 338 8.53 -10.58 2.69
C TYR A 338 8.91 -11.39 1.44
N LEU A 339 9.38 -10.72 0.39
CA LEU A 339 9.69 -11.28 -0.94
C LEU A 339 8.55 -12.15 -1.52
N GLY A 340 7.29 -11.87 -1.18
CA GLY A 340 6.14 -12.66 -1.61
C GLY A 340 6.10 -14.08 -1.03
N GLY A 341 6.93 -14.39 -0.03
CA GLY A 341 7.05 -15.70 0.62
C GLY A 341 7.93 -16.69 -0.15
N ALA A 342 8.70 -16.24 -1.15
CA ALA A 342 9.61 -17.10 -1.88
C ALA A 342 10.82 -17.48 -1.00
N SER A 343 11.21 -18.75 -1.01
CA SER A 343 12.46 -19.21 -0.41
C SER A 343 13.65 -18.81 -1.28
N VAL A 344 14.78 -18.52 -0.64
CA VAL A 344 16.01 -18.11 -1.34
C VAL A 344 17.15 -19.02 -0.93
N THR A 345 17.91 -19.54 -1.90
CA THR A 345 19.12 -20.31 -1.66
C THR A 345 20.30 -19.71 -2.42
N VAL A 346 21.49 -19.85 -1.88
CA VAL A 346 22.76 -19.45 -2.50
C VAL A 346 23.73 -20.62 -2.40
N ASP A 347 24.16 -21.14 -3.56
CA ASP A 347 25.07 -22.30 -3.66
C ASP A 347 24.60 -23.49 -2.81
N GLY A 348 23.29 -23.77 -2.87
CA GLY A 348 22.65 -24.86 -2.15
C GLY A 348 22.41 -24.63 -0.65
N ARG A 349 22.69 -23.43 -0.13
CA ARG A 349 22.43 -23.08 1.28
C ARG A 349 21.21 -22.21 1.38
N ASP A 350 20.27 -22.57 2.26
CA ASP A 350 19.10 -21.76 2.58
C ASP A 350 19.50 -20.44 3.25
N ILE A 351 18.85 -19.37 2.86
CA ILE A 351 19.11 -18.02 3.34
C ILE A 351 18.03 -17.58 4.30
N ASP A 352 18.42 -17.26 5.53
CA ASP A 352 17.58 -16.53 6.47
C ASP A 352 17.63 -15.03 6.15
N LEU A 353 16.60 -14.54 5.48
CA LEU A 353 16.52 -13.14 5.05
C LEU A 353 16.51 -12.15 6.21
N SER A 354 16.15 -12.58 7.43
CA SER A 354 16.12 -11.71 8.61
C SER A 354 17.52 -11.33 9.12
N SER A 355 18.53 -12.10 8.77
CA SER A 355 19.93 -11.89 9.14
C SER A 355 20.70 -10.95 8.20
N HIS A 356 20.05 -10.46 7.12
CA HIS A 356 20.70 -9.65 6.09
C HIS A 356 20.30 -8.17 6.16
N PHE A 357 21.29 -7.28 5.97
CA PHE A 357 21.06 -5.85 5.91
C PHE A 357 20.62 -5.40 4.52
N VAL A 358 19.83 -4.33 4.49
CA VAL A 358 19.34 -3.75 3.22
C VAL A 358 20.28 -2.62 2.78
N TYR A 359 21.06 -2.87 1.75
CA TYR A 359 21.95 -1.87 1.16
C TYR A 359 21.16 -0.88 0.31
N ARG A 360 21.23 0.41 0.67
CA ARG A 360 20.56 1.54 0.01
C ARG A 360 19.04 1.35 -0.19
N GLY A 361 18.42 0.47 0.59
CA GLY A 361 16.99 0.14 0.44
C GLY A 361 16.67 -0.68 -0.82
N VAL A 362 17.67 -1.28 -1.48
CA VAL A 362 17.53 -2.00 -2.75
C VAL A 362 17.99 -3.44 -2.66
N MET A 363 19.23 -3.68 -2.25
CA MET A 363 19.85 -5.01 -2.27
C MET A 363 20.05 -5.52 -0.85
N LEU A 364 20.03 -6.84 -0.69
CA LEU A 364 20.36 -7.47 0.58
C LEU A 364 21.87 -7.76 0.64
N SER A 365 22.47 -7.56 1.81
CA SER A 365 23.87 -7.89 2.01
C SER A 365 24.14 -9.35 1.71
N ASP A 366 25.30 -9.62 1.13
CA ASP A 366 25.81 -10.96 0.81
C ASP A 366 24.97 -11.80 -0.17
N LEU A 367 23.87 -11.23 -0.70
CA LEU A 367 23.09 -11.87 -1.77
C LEU A 367 23.46 -11.29 -3.13
N PRO A 368 23.97 -12.12 -4.04
CA PRO A 368 24.42 -11.67 -5.35
C PRO A 368 23.24 -11.37 -6.27
N ASN A 369 23.30 -10.26 -7.01
CA ASN A 369 22.35 -9.91 -8.06
C ASN A 369 20.87 -10.00 -7.67
N LEU A 370 20.55 -9.83 -6.38
CA LEU A 370 19.19 -9.79 -5.86
C LEU A 370 18.85 -8.36 -5.42
N GLY A 371 17.83 -7.80 -6.02
CA GLY A 371 17.27 -6.53 -5.60
C GLY A 371 15.81 -6.65 -5.19
N GLN A 372 15.37 -5.70 -4.40
CA GLN A 372 13.96 -5.56 -4.00
C GLN A 372 13.50 -4.12 -4.16
N VAL A 373 12.20 -3.94 -4.37
CA VAL A 373 11.62 -2.61 -4.33
C VAL A 373 10.66 -2.51 -3.16
N PHE A 374 11.05 -1.65 -2.23
CA PHE A 374 10.26 -1.29 -1.07
C PHE A 374 10.10 0.22 -1.01
N GLY A 375 8.87 0.73 -1.10
CA GLY A 375 8.59 2.16 -1.12
C GLY A 375 8.83 2.87 0.20
N TYR A 376 8.44 4.13 0.29
CA TYR A 376 8.42 4.84 1.56
C TYR A 376 7.18 4.43 2.38
N VAL A 377 7.35 4.32 3.68
CA VAL A 377 6.24 4.08 4.62
C VAL A 377 5.47 5.38 4.88
N ASN A 378 6.17 6.53 4.91
CA ASN A 378 5.65 7.84 5.33
C ASN A 378 5.52 8.83 4.16
N SER A 379 5.55 8.36 2.92
CA SER A 379 5.42 9.16 1.70
C SER A 379 4.96 8.28 0.55
N SER A 380 4.67 8.88 -0.60
CA SER A 380 4.23 8.14 -1.78
C SER A 380 5.23 7.07 -2.21
N TRP A 381 4.70 5.89 -2.42
CA TRP A 381 5.46 4.67 -2.71
C TRP A 381 6.37 4.78 -3.93
N THR A 382 5.86 5.37 -5.01
CA THR A 382 6.58 5.50 -6.29
C THR A 382 7.80 6.39 -6.22
N LEU A 383 7.84 7.36 -5.32
CA LEU A 383 9.01 8.23 -5.19
C LEU A 383 10.30 7.43 -4.92
N LYS A 384 10.22 6.44 -4.02
CA LYS A 384 11.36 5.56 -3.76
C LYS A 384 11.51 4.48 -4.83
N ALA A 385 10.40 3.95 -5.36
CA ALA A 385 10.43 2.97 -6.43
C ALA A 385 11.14 3.50 -7.70
N ASP A 386 10.90 4.75 -8.09
CA ASP A 386 11.61 5.42 -9.18
C ASP A 386 13.13 5.55 -8.89
N LEU A 387 13.50 5.90 -7.66
CA LEU A 387 14.91 6.00 -7.26
C LEU A 387 15.62 4.64 -7.31
N ILE A 388 14.94 3.60 -6.84
CA ILE A 388 15.44 2.21 -6.88
C ILE A 388 15.60 1.78 -8.33
N SER A 389 14.60 2.01 -9.18
CA SER A 389 14.66 1.65 -10.60
C SER A 389 15.85 2.31 -11.31
N LYS A 390 16.07 3.60 -11.09
CA LYS A 390 17.25 4.33 -11.60
C LYS A 390 18.57 3.78 -11.07
N TYR A 391 18.61 3.43 -9.79
CA TYR A 391 19.80 2.82 -9.20
C TYR A 391 20.11 1.48 -9.86
N VAL A 392 19.12 0.61 -10.03
CA VAL A 392 19.27 -0.70 -10.67
C VAL A 392 19.74 -0.53 -12.11
N CYS A 393 19.15 0.36 -12.89
CA CYS A 393 19.58 0.63 -14.26
C CYS A 393 21.05 1.11 -14.33
N ARG A 394 21.46 2.00 -13.42
CA ARG A 394 22.87 2.45 -13.33
C ARG A 394 23.80 1.30 -12.97
N LEU A 395 23.41 0.44 -12.03
CA LEU A 395 24.18 -0.74 -11.63
C LEU A 395 24.33 -1.71 -12.80
N ARG A 396 23.24 -2.04 -13.51
CA ARG A 396 23.25 -2.90 -14.68
C ARG A 396 24.17 -2.36 -15.78
N ASN A 397 24.03 -1.10 -16.10
CA ASN A 397 24.89 -0.42 -17.08
C ASN A 397 26.36 -0.38 -16.65
N HIS A 398 26.65 -0.24 -15.35
CA HIS A 398 28.00 -0.33 -14.83
C HIS A 398 28.58 -1.76 -14.98
N MET A 399 27.79 -2.78 -14.62
CA MET A 399 28.18 -4.19 -14.77
C MET A 399 28.50 -4.52 -16.24
N HIS A 400 27.66 -4.11 -17.16
CA HIS A 400 27.91 -4.30 -18.62
C HIS A 400 29.23 -3.64 -19.07
N ARG A 401 29.42 -2.35 -18.73
CA ARG A 401 30.65 -1.62 -19.13
C ARG A 401 31.91 -2.18 -18.51
N SER A 402 31.85 -2.72 -17.30
CA SER A 402 32.99 -3.27 -16.59
C SER A 402 33.20 -4.77 -16.80
N GLY A 403 32.34 -5.43 -17.60
CA GLY A 403 32.37 -6.87 -17.80
C GLY A 403 32.10 -7.70 -16.54
N LYS A 404 31.50 -7.08 -15.50
CA LYS A 404 31.23 -7.77 -14.23
C LYS A 404 29.87 -8.50 -14.31
N ARG A 405 29.87 -9.78 -13.94
CA ARG A 405 28.67 -10.62 -13.94
C ARG A 405 27.93 -10.59 -12.60
N ILE A 406 28.66 -10.32 -11.50
CA ILE A 406 28.14 -10.41 -10.13
C ILE A 406 28.31 -9.06 -9.41
N ALA A 407 27.26 -8.61 -8.77
CA ALA A 407 27.24 -7.47 -7.86
C ALA A 407 26.63 -7.92 -6.51
N THR A 408 27.46 -7.90 -5.46
CA THR A 408 27.04 -8.31 -4.11
C THR A 408 27.41 -7.21 -3.12
N PRO A 409 26.44 -6.56 -2.44
CA PRO A 409 26.77 -5.73 -1.30
C PRO A 409 27.39 -6.58 -0.20
N ARG A 410 28.45 -6.12 0.43
CA ARG A 410 29.05 -6.81 1.57
C ARG A 410 28.69 -6.07 2.85
N ALA A 411 28.28 -6.82 3.87
CA ALA A 411 28.15 -6.27 5.21
C ALA A 411 29.56 -6.06 5.79
N ASP A 412 29.80 -4.87 6.33
CA ASP A 412 30.99 -4.61 7.13
C ASP A 412 30.64 -4.90 8.60
N GLU A 413 31.10 -6.03 9.10
CA GLU A 413 30.81 -6.52 10.47
C GLU A 413 31.23 -5.52 11.56
N ASN A 414 32.17 -4.62 11.27
CA ASN A 414 32.70 -3.66 12.23
C ASN A 414 31.95 -2.32 12.28
N GLY A 415 31.03 -2.04 11.38
CA GLY A 415 30.38 -0.73 11.24
C GLY A 415 28.87 -0.71 11.23
N MET A 416 28.19 -1.84 11.13
CA MET A 416 26.72 -1.90 11.03
C MET A 416 26.08 -2.20 12.39
N GLN A 417 25.26 -1.26 12.85
CA GLN A 417 24.32 -1.51 13.94
C GLN A 417 22.92 -1.67 13.34
N ALA A 418 22.20 -2.71 13.78
CA ALA A 418 20.80 -2.83 13.45
C ALA A 418 20.04 -1.61 13.99
N SER A 419 19.26 -0.96 13.14
CA SER A 419 18.32 0.07 13.59
C SER A 419 17.21 -0.62 14.38
N PRO A 420 16.83 -0.13 15.57
CA PRO A 420 15.77 -0.70 16.37
C PRO A 420 14.41 -0.63 15.67
#